data_d88584b66d75c0546839304dc0fd01b1
#
_entry.id   d88584b66d75c0546839304dc0fd01b1
#
_cell.length_a   1.000
_cell.length_b   1.000
_cell.length_c   1.000
_cell.angle_alpha   90.00
_cell.angle_beta   90.00
_cell.angle_gamma   90.00
#
_symmetry.space_group_name_H-M   'P 1'
#
loop_
_entity.id
_entity.type
_entity.pdbx_description
1 polymer ?
#
loop_
_entity_poly.entity_id
_entity_poly.type
_entity_poly.pdbx_seq_one_letter_code
_entity_poly.pdbx_strand_id
1 'polypeptide(L)'
;MESGKYRKLLNEVFGLMKGEKLDAALQESKSAARVDAVQDLMRAAIIRSSICKFNGTPYYFSGRIYEEMAWDDFGNLIYDLMRKCKMPNGDYSRVEGVLKVCKRVVAGKALKPDNAIVVFNNCVFDMN
;
A
#
# COMPACT_ATOMS: atom_id res chain seq x y z
N MET A 1 -14.36 -4.56 -6.40
CA MET A 1 -14.27 -5.89 -5.92
C MET A 1 -12.83 -6.25 -5.59
N GLU A 2 -12.66 -6.77 -4.47
CA GLU A 2 -11.34 -7.09 -4.01
C GLU A 2 -10.82 -8.35 -4.71
N SER A 3 -9.56 -8.36 -5.03
CA SER A 3 -8.93 -9.51 -5.66
C SER A 3 -8.23 -10.35 -4.61
N GLY A 4 -8.51 -11.66 -4.60
CA GLY A 4 -7.78 -12.58 -3.73
C GLY A 4 -6.29 -12.57 -3.97
N LYS A 5 -5.90 -12.13 -5.16
CA LYS A 5 -4.50 -12.04 -5.55
C LYS A 5 -3.69 -11.13 -4.62
N TYR A 6 -4.32 -10.05 -4.14
CA TYR A 6 -3.62 -9.07 -3.30
C TYR A 6 -3.99 -9.18 -1.83
N ARG A 7 -4.65 -10.26 -1.44
CA ARG A 7 -5.09 -10.40 -0.06
C ARG A 7 -3.93 -10.41 0.92
N LYS A 8 -2.86 -11.11 0.59
CA LYS A 8 -1.69 -11.16 1.45
C LYS A 8 -1.08 -9.79 1.64
N LEU A 9 -0.97 -9.04 0.55
CA LEU A 9 -0.42 -7.69 0.60
C LEU A 9 -1.33 -6.78 1.42
N LEU A 10 -2.63 -6.87 1.22
CA LEU A 10 -3.58 -6.10 1.99
C LEU A 10 -3.42 -6.38 3.48
N ASN A 11 -3.29 -7.64 3.86
CA ASN A 11 -3.13 -8.03 5.25
C ASN A 11 -1.78 -7.59 5.80
N GLU A 12 -0.74 -7.62 4.99
CA GLU A 12 0.58 -7.14 5.40
C GLU A 12 0.52 -5.67 5.77
N VAL A 13 -0.01 -4.84 4.86
CA VAL A 13 -0.07 -3.39 5.08
C VAL A 13 -1.00 -3.07 6.25
N PHE A 14 -2.15 -3.72 6.30
CA PHE A 14 -3.09 -3.49 7.40
C PHE A 14 -2.47 -3.87 8.74
N GLY A 15 -1.75 -4.99 8.78
CA GLY A 15 -1.06 -5.41 9.99
C GLY A 15 -0.05 -4.39 10.48
N LEU A 16 0.62 -3.72 9.55
CA LEU A 16 1.56 -2.66 9.91
C LEU A 16 0.86 -1.40 10.41
N MET A 17 -0.41 -1.22 10.06
CA MET A 17 -1.20 -0.07 10.51
C MET A 17 -1.86 -0.29 11.87
N LYS A 18 -2.10 -1.54 12.25
CA LYS A 18 -2.83 -1.85 13.47
C LYS A 18 -2.11 -1.38 14.72
N GLY A 19 -2.89 -1.15 15.76
CA GLY A 19 -2.37 -0.74 17.05
C GLY A 19 -3.16 0.43 17.59
N GLU A 20 -2.70 0.95 18.73
CA GLU A 20 -3.39 2.03 19.41
C GLU A 20 -3.54 3.27 18.54
N LYS A 21 -2.54 3.53 17.69
CA LYS A 21 -2.57 4.71 16.83
C LYS A 21 -3.70 4.64 15.81
N LEU A 22 -3.98 3.43 15.30
CA LEU A 22 -5.11 3.28 14.38
C LEU A 22 -6.43 3.51 15.09
N ASP A 23 -6.58 2.96 16.28
CA ASP A 23 -7.80 3.17 17.06
C ASP A 23 -8.01 4.65 17.34
N ALA A 24 -6.95 5.35 17.74
CA ALA A 24 -7.03 6.78 18.01
C ALA A 24 -7.40 7.57 16.75
N ALA A 25 -6.79 7.19 15.61
CA ALA A 25 -7.08 7.86 14.34
C ALA A 25 -8.55 7.71 13.96
N LEU A 26 -9.09 6.51 14.15
CA LEU A 26 -10.48 6.24 13.77
C LEU A 26 -11.49 6.92 14.69
N GLN A 27 -11.05 7.39 15.85
CA GLN A 27 -11.94 8.08 16.80
C GLN A 27 -12.00 9.58 16.55
N GLU A 28 -11.23 10.11 15.63
CA GLU A 28 -11.34 11.51 15.26
C GLU A 28 -12.75 11.79 14.78
N SER A 29 -13.33 12.87 15.29
CA SER A 29 -14.72 13.19 14.99
C SER A 29 -14.91 13.83 13.62
N LYS A 30 -13.89 14.55 13.15
CA LYS A 30 -13.98 15.24 11.86
C LYS A 30 -13.41 14.34 10.76
N SER A 31 -14.14 14.26 9.64
CA SER A 31 -13.73 13.42 8.53
C SER A 31 -12.33 13.77 8.03
N ALA A 32 -12.04 15.05 7.83
CA ALA A 32 -10.73 15.46 7.34
C ALA A 32 -9.62 15.03 8.28
N ALA A 33 -9.80 15.23 9.58
CA ALA A 33 -8.79 14.86 10.57
C ALA A 33 -8.61 13.35 10.63
N ARG A 34 -9.73 12.62 10.57
CA ARG A 34 -9.69 11.17 10.61
C ARG A 34 -8.97 10.60 9.40
N VAL A 35 -9.30 11.09 8.21
CA VAL A 35 -8.65 10.63 6.98
C VAL A 35 -7.16 10.97 7.01
N ASP A 36 -6.79 12.17 7.44
CA ASP A 36 -5.39 12.54 7.53
C ASP A 36 -4.61 11.63 8.47
N ALA A 37 -5.20 11.30 9.63
CA ALA A 37 -4.54 10.44 10.59
C ALA A 37 -4.37 9.02 10.04
N VAL A 38 -5.39 8.48 9.40
CA VAL A 38 -5.31 7.15 8.80
C VAL A 38 -4.33 7.16 7.64
N GLN A 39 -4.32 8.23 6.84
CA GLN A 39 -3.37 8.37 5.74
C GLN A 39 -1.93 8.33 6.22
N ASP A 40 -1.63 8.99 7.33
CA ASP A 40 -0.29 8.97 7.89
C ASP A 40 0.13 7.56 8.29
N LEU A 41 -0.78 6.81 8.90
CA LEU A 41 -0.51 5.42 9.27
C LEU A 41 -0.31 4.54 8.04
N MET A 42 -1.12 4.76 7.02
CA MET A 42 -1.03 4.03 5.77
C MET A 42 0.30 4.30 5.08
N ARG A 43 0.69 5.57 5.06
CA ARG A 43 1.97 5.97 4.50
C ARG A 43 3.14 5.26 5.19
N ALA A 44 3.14 5.30 6.52
CA ALA A 44 4.18 4.64 7.30
C ALA A 44 4.21 3.13 7.06
N ALA A 45 3.03 2.53 6.95
CA ALA A 45 2.92 1.09 6.68
C ALA A 45 3.47 0.73 5.31
N ILE A 46 3.15 1.53 4.30
CA ILE A 46 3.64 1.29 2.93
C ILE A 46 5.15 1.42 2.88
N ILE A 47 5.71 2.40 3.57
CA ILE A 47 7.17 2.56 3.64
C ILE A 47 7.83 1.28 4.18
N ARG A 48 7.20 0.63 5.13
CA ARG A 48 7.74 -0.58 5.76
C ARG A 48 7.35 -1.86 5.05
N SER A 49 6.43 -1.79 4.10
CA SER A 49 5.96 -2.96 3.37
C SER A 49 6.92 -3.33 2.24
N SER A 50 6.60 -4.42 1.56
CA SER A 50 7.40 -4.89 0.43
C SER A 50 7.13 -4.10 -0.86
N ILE A 51 6.12 -3.23 -0.87
CA ILE A 51 5.79 -2.48 -2.09
C ILE A 51 6.94 -1.55 -2.45
N CYS A 52 7.35 -1.59 -3.71
CA CYS A 52 8.40 -0.72 -4.22
C CYS A 52 8.13 -0.43 -5.70
N LYS A 53 8.95 0.44 -6.29
CA LYS A 53 8.80 0.79 -7.70
C LYS A 53 10.01 0.30 -8.50
N PHE A 54 9.74 -0.27 -9.67
CA PHE A 54 10.78 -0.68 -10.59
C PHE A 54 10.30 -0.38 -12.00
N ASN A 55 11.08 0.39 -12.73
CA ASN A 55 10.74 0.81 -14.11
C ASN A 55 9.36 1.47 -14.17
N GLY A 56 9.04 2.32 -13.21
CA GLY A 56 7.80 3.07 -13.20
C GLY A 56 6.57 2.28 -12.76
N THR A 57 6.75 1.02 -12.40
CA THR A 57 5.65 0.14 -12.05
C THR A 57 5.81 -0.34 -10.61
N PRO A 58 4.73 -0.42 -9.83
CA PRO A 58 4.84 -0.96 -8.49
C PRO A 58 4.99 -2.48 -8.50
N TYR A 59 5.77 -2.97 -7.57
CA TYR A 59 5.98 -4.40 -7.33
C TYR A 59 5.81 -4.67 -5.85
N TYR A 60 5.49 -5.89 -5.52
CA TYR A 60 5.40 -6.32 -4.13
C TYR A 60 5.93 -7.75 -4.02
N PHE A 61 6.41 -8.11 -2.84
CA PHE A 61 6.95 -9.45 -2.60
C PHE A 61 5.82 -10.38 -2.17
N SER A 62 5.61 -11.44 -2.93
CA SER A 62 4.51 -12.38 -2.68
C SER A 62 4.85 -13.42 -1.61
N GLY A 63 6.08 -13.42 -1.14
CA GLY A 63 6.61 -14.44 -0.23
C GLY A 63 7.63 -15.33 -0.93
N ARG A 64 7.67 -15.29 -2.25
CA ARG A 64 8.59 -16.05 -3.07
C ARG A 64 9.31 -15.20 -4.09
N ILE A 65 8.57 -14.32 -4.74
CA ILE A 65 9.10 -13.50 -5.83
C ILE A 65 8.46 -12.12 -5.74
N TYR A 66 9.07 -11.16 -6.43
CA TYR A 66 8.44 -9.86 -6.64
C TYR A 66 7.49 -9.95 -7.83
N GLU A 67 6.27 -9.48 -7.63
CA GLU A 67 5.24 -9.51 -8.66
C GLU A 67 4.82 -8.09 -8.99
N GLU A 68 4.55 -7.88 -10.27
CA GLU A 68 4.08 -6.61 -10.77
C GLU A 68 2.64 -6.36 -10.33
N MET A 69 2.35 -5.09 -10.04
CA MET A 69 1.00 -4.66 -9.67
C MET A 69 0.66 -3.45 -10.52
N ALA A 70 -0.50 -3.48 -11.17
CA ALA A 70 -0.93 -2.30 -11.92
C ALA A 70 -1.24 -1.16 -10.95
N TRP A 71 -1.03 0.09 -11.40
CA TRP A 71 -1.38 1.23 -10.56
C TRP A 71 -2.85 1.24 -10.18
N ASP A 72 -3.73 0.76 -11.09
CA ASP A 72 -5.16 0.66 -10.78
C ASP A 72 -5.41 -0.31 -9.63
N ASP A 73 -4.67 -1.41 -9.60
CA ASP A 73 -4.79 -2.38 -8.51
C ASP A 73 -4.25 -1.80 -7.21
N PHE A 74 -3.23 -0.97 -7.30
CA PHE A 74 -2.74 -0.25 -6.12
C PHE A 74 -3.83 0.66 -5.56
N GLY A 75 -4.56 1.34 -6.46
CA GLY A 75 -5.70 2.16 -6.04
C GLY A 75 -6.75 1.34 -5.32
N ASN A 76 -7.05 0.15 -5.85
CA ASN A 76 -8.01 -0.74 -5.22
C ASN A 76 -7.51 -1.21 -3.85
N LEU A 77 -6.21 -1.44 -3.72
CA LEU A 77 -5.62 -1.80 -2.45
C LEU A 77 -5.83 -0.71 -1.40
N ILE A 78 -5.63 0.55 -1.79
CA ILE A 78 -5.83 1.68 -0.87
C ILE A 78 -7.30 1.75 -0.43
N TYR A 79 -8.21 1.58 -1.38
CA TYR A 79 -9.63 1.59 -1.09
C TYR A 79 -10.00 0.46 -0.12
N ASP A 80 -9.47 -0.73 -0.38
CA ASP A 80 -9.73 -1.89 0.47
C ASP A 80 -9.13 -1.72 1.87
N LEU A 81 -8.00 -1.02 1.97
CA LEU A 81 -7.44 -0.70 3.28
C LEU A 81 -8.36 0.20 4.08
N MET A 82 -8.97 1.19 3.43
CA MET A 82 -9.92 2.06 4.11
C MET A 82 -11.14 1.27 4.59
N ARG A 83 -11.62 0.34 3.78
CA ARG A 83 -12.72 -0.53 4.19
C ARG A 83 -12.32 -1.41 5.37
N LYS A 84 -11.12 -1.95 5.34
CA LYS A 84 -10.64 -2.82 6.40
C LYS A 84 -10.49 -2.05 7.71
N CYS A 85 -10.19 -0.78 7.63
CA CYS A 85 -10.16 0.11 8.78
C CYS A 85 -11.58 0.49 9.25
N LYS A 86 -12.60 0.13 8.48
CA LYS A 86 -14.00 0.43 8.79
C LYS A 86 -14.26 1.93 8.87
N MET A 87 -13.75 2.66 7.91
CA MET A 87 -13.96 4.09 7.86
C MET A 87 -15.41 4.41 7.51
N PRO A 88 -15.95 5.50 8.04
CA PRO A 88 -17.31 5.91 7.67
C PRO A 88 -17.43 6.18 6.17
N ASN A 89 -18.64 5.98 5.63
CA ASN A 89 -18.87 6.10 4.19
C ASN A 89 -18.47 7.47 3.65
N GLY A 90 -18.68 8.53 4.41
CA GLY A 90 -18.34 9.88 3.97
C GLY A 90 -16.86 10.11 3.75
N ASP A 91 -16.02 9.30 4.40
CA ASP A 91 -14.56 9.46 4.27
C ASP A 91 -14.05 9.00 2.91
N TYR A 92 -14.81 8.15 2.21
CA TYR A 92 -14.35 7.64 0.91
C TYR A 92 -14.32 8.72 -0.17
N SER A 93 -14.97 9.83 0.06
CA SER A 93 -14.89 10.96 -0.87
C SER A 93 -13.48 11.56 -0.92
N ARG A 94 -12.63 11.21 0.07
CA ARG A 94 -11.27 11.73 0.16
C ARG A 94 -10.22 10.72 -0.29
N VAL A 95 -10.64 9.58 -0.83
CA VAL A 95 -9.72 8.51 -1.19
C VAL A 95 -8.71 8.92 -2.26
N GLU A 96 -9.10 9.83 -3.15
CA GLU A 96 -8.18 10.29 -4.21
C GLU A 96 -6.95 10.98 -3.63
N GLY A 97 -7.15 11.78 -2.58
CA GLY A 97 -6.02 12.42 -1.93
C GLY A 97 -5.11 11.42 -1.23
N VAL A 98 -5.70 10.45 -0.56
CA VAL A 98 -4.95 9.38 0.10
C VAL A 98 -4.14 8.59 -0.92
N LEU A 99 -4.79 8.23 -2.03
CA LEU A 99 -4.13 7.48 -3.10
C LEU A 99 -2.94 8.25 -3.66
N LYS A 100 -3.11 9.54 -3.88
CA LYS A 100 -2.05 10.37 -4.43
C LYS A 100 -0.82 10.38 -3.52
N VAL A 101 -1.03 10.52 -2.22
CA VAL A 101 0.06 10.51 -1.25
C VAL A 101 0.74 9.15 -1.24
N CYS A 102 -0.03 8.07 -1.24
CA CYS A 102 0.54 6.73 -1.20
C CYS A 102 1.32 6.39 -2.47
N LYS A 103 0.86 6.87 -3.62
CA LYS A 103 1.60 6.68 -4.88
C LYS A 103 2.96 7.36 -4.81
N ARG A 104 3.04 8.54 -4.20
CA ARG A 104 4.31 9.23 -4.03
C ARG A 104 5.26 8.44 -3.13
N VAL A 105 4.73 7.82 -2.10
CA VAL A 105 5.54 6.99 -1.22
C VAL A 105 6.17 5.84 -1.99
N VAL A 106 5.37 5.12 -2.77
CA VAL A 106 5.87 4.01 -3.58
C VAL A 106 6.89 4.50 -4.59
N ALA A 107 6.62 5.65 -5.23
CA ALA A 107 7.54 6.22 -6.20
C ALA A 107 8.91 6.52 -5.60
N GLY A 108 8.95 6.82 -4.31
CA GLY A 108 10.19 7.07 -3.59
C GLY A 108 10.91 5.80 -3.14
N LYS A 109 10.30 4.64 -3.32
CA LYS A 109 10.84 3.36 -2.87
C LYS A 109 11.33 2.56 -4.08
N ALA A 110 12.32 3.05 -4.77
CA ALA A 110 12.86 2.34 -5.92
C ALA A 110 13.53 1.04 -5.48
N LEU A 111 13.28 -0.03 -6.22
CA LEU A 111 13.97 -1.28 -5.98
C LEU A 111 15.43 -1.08 -6.33
N LYS A 112 16.32 -1.36 -5.38
CA LYS A 112 17.75 -1.07 -5.57
C LYS A 112 18.44 -2.18 -6.34
N PRO A 113 19.48 -1.84 -7.12
CA PRO A 113 20.24 -2.87 -7.83
C PRO A 113 20.76 -3.98 -6.94
N ASP A 114 21.09 -3.68 -5.69
CA ASP A 114 21.58 -4.69 -4.75
C ASP A 114 20.55 -5.79 -4.51
N ASN A 115 19.28 -5.46 -4.71
CA ASN A 115 18.19 -6.40 -4.54
C ASN A 115 17.75 -7.01 -5.87
N ALA A 116 18.50 -6.73 -6.93
CA ALA A 116 18.07 -7.09 -8.28
C ALA A 116 18.27 -8.57 -8.59
N ILE A 117 18.83 -9.32 -7.69
CA ILE A 117 18.92 -10.78 -7.87
C ILE A 117 17.61 -11.45 -7.51
N VAL A 118 16.61 -10.68 -7.13
CA VAL A 118 15.31 -11.23 -6.81
C VAL A 118 14.65 -11.79 -8.06
N VAL A 119 13.84 -12.80 -7.86
CA VAL A 119 13.10 -13.43 -8.94
C VAL A 119 11.81 -12.67 -9.17
N PHE A 120 11.61 -12.21 -10.40
CA PHE A 120 10.36 -11.57 -10.78
C PHE A 120 9.40 -12.61 -11.34
N ASN A 121 8.14 -12.24 -11.40
CA ASN A 121 7.09 -13.17 -11.78
C ASN A 121 7.36 -13.86 -13.12
N ASN A 122 7.88 -13.14 -14.09
CA ASN A 122 8.05 -13.64 -15.44
C ASN A 122 9.48 -13.99 -15.81
N CYS A 123 10.43 -13.69 -14.96
CA CYS A 123 11.82 -13.91 -15.31
C CYS A 123 12.71 -13.75 -14.09
N VAL A 124 13.90 -14.26 -14.25
CA VAL A 124 14.99 -14.02 -13.32
C VAL A 124 15.83 -12.91 -13.91
N PHE A 125 15.99 -11.82 -13.18
CA PHE A 125 16.84 -10.76 -13.65
C PHE A 125 18.28 -11.08 -13.34
N ASP A 126 19.05 -11.15 -14.41
CA ASP A 126 20.48 -11.29 -14.31
C ASP A 126 21.07 -9.92 -14.61
N MET A 127 21.59 -9.29 -13.59
CA MET A 127 22.08 -7.91 -13.70
C MET A 127 23.55 -7.83 -14.06
N ASN A 128 24.07 -8.87 -14.58
CA ASN A 128 25.46 -8.89 -15.03
C ASN A 128 25.72 -7.92 -16.19
#